data_c6bd4dc2b920abe04c25bd5b0f611a46
#
_entry.id   c6bd4dc2b920abe04c25bd5b0f611a46
#
_cell.length_a   1.000
_cell.length_b   1.000
_cell.length_c   1.000
_cell.angle_alpha   90.00
_cell.angle_beta   90.00
_cell.angle_gamma   90.00
#
_symmetry.space_group_name_H-M   'P 1'
#
loop_
_entity.id
_entity.type
_entity.pdbx_description
1 polymer ?
#
loop_
_entity_poly.entity_id
_entity_poly.type
_entity_poly.pdbx_seq_one_letter_code
_entity_poly.pdbx_strand_id
1 'polypeptide(L)'
;MKHVLIMVPLLLLSSGLAHAEWLWMDNGKPGMTIYVNPDTVRRKGDLVKMWELYDFKTVEHVADTSHLSFKTHSEYDCTERRSRWRKVMFFSGNMGHGKVVYSNSPEYKWEPVPPGSVNHDLWKFA
;
A
#
# COMPACT_ATOMS: atom_id res chain seq x y z
N MET A 1 34.14 27.15 -6.13
CA MET A 1 33.61 26.62 -5.94
C MET A 1 32.88 26.16 -5.77
N LYS A 2 32.89 26.18 -5.80
CA LYS A 2 32.28 25.53 -5.62
C LYS A 2 31.34 24.87 -5.55
N HIS A 3 31.20 24.92 -5.52
CA HIS A 3 30.35 24.10 -5.36
C HIS A 3 29.58 23.45 -5.11
N VAL A 4 30.12 23.74 -5.04
CA VAL A 4 29.43 22.90 -4.67
C VAL A 4 28.72 22.52 -4.31
N LEU A 5 28.93 22.67 -4.22
CA LEU A 5 28.23 22.06 -3.79
C LEU A 5 27.39 21.70 -3.59
N ILE A 6 27.45 21.86 -3.72
CA ILE A 6 26.63 21.30 -3.40
C ILE A 6 25.93 20.66 -3.36
N MET A 7 26.19 20.61 -3.40
CA MET A 7 25.53 19.80 -3.22
C MET A 7 24.98 19.19 -2.80
N VAL A 8 25.32 19.31 -2.77
CA VAL A 8 24.83 18.56 -2.12
C VAL A 8 23.97 18.24 -1.73
N PRO A 9 23.73 18.39 -1.73
CA PRO A 9 22.84 17.94 -1.23
C PRO A 9 22.23 17.40 -1.39
N LEU A 10 22.30 17.43 -1.73
CA LEU A 10 21.66 16.79 -1.78
C LEU A 10 21.36 15.97 -1.57
N LEU A 11 21.76 15.73 -1.53
CA LEU A 11 21.53 14.86 -1.16
C LEU A 11 20.91 14.49 -0.51
N LEU A 12 20.90 14.83 -0.19
CA LEU A 12 20.28 14.51 0.38
C LEU A 12 19.41 14.21 0.35
N LEU A 13 19.28 14.39 0.00
CA LEU A 13 18.46 14.07 -0.05
C LEU A 13 18.05 13.28 0.02
N SER A 14 18.13 13.70 -0.43
CA SER A 14 18.05 12.38 -0.52
C SER A 14 17.53 11.56 0.60
N SER A 15 17.70 11.94 1.65
CA SER A 15 17.29 11.14 2.77
C SER A 15 15.82 10.85 2.77
N GLY A 16 15.02 11.77 2.32
CA GLY A 16 13.60 11.51 2.20
C GLY A 16 13.32 10.29 1.34
N LEU A 17 14.31 9.89 0.59
CA LEU A 17 14.17 8.74 -0.30
C LEU A 17 14.00 7.43 0.44
N ALA A 18 14.36 7.38 1.71
CA ALA A 18 14.22 6.17 2.49
C ALA A 18 12.78 5.89 2.88
N HIS A 19 11.91 6.86 2.74
CA HIS A 19 10.51 6.73 3.16
C HIS A 19 9.62 6.42 1.98
N ALA A 20 8.67 5.53 2.20
CA ALA A 20 7.65 5.25 1.22
C ALA A 20 6.77 6.48 1.06
N GLU A 21 6.47 6.81 -0.17
CA GLU A 21 5.60 7.92 -0.48
C GLU A 21 4.17 7.39 -0.55
N TRP A 22 3.44 7.52 0.56
CA TRP A 22 2.08 7.04 0.62
C TRP A 22 1.13 8.14 0.16
N LEU A 23 0.44 7.88 -0.93
CA LEU A 23 -0.55 8.79 -1.48
C LEU A 23 -1.92 8.40 -0.97
N TRP A 24 -2.64 9.35 -0.35
CA TRP A 24 -4.00 9.11 0.11
C TRP A 24 -4.87 8.70 -1.07
N MET A 25 -5.68 7.68 -0.89
CA MET A 25 -6.55 7.18 -1.94
C MET A 25 -8.01 7.26 -1.54
N ASP A 26 -8.35 6.82 -0.35
CA ASP A 26 -9.75 6.74 0.07
C ASP A 26 -9.83 6.56 1.58
N ASN A 27 -11.00 6.86 2.11
CA ASN A 27 -11.36 6.46 3.46
C ASN A 27 -12.31 5.28 3.30
N GLY A 28 -11.93 4.13 3.85
CA GLY A 28 -12.78 2.97 3.79
C GLY A 28 -13.90 3.07 4.81
N LYS A 29 -14.00 2.06 5.68
CA LYS A 29 -14.95 2.16 6.79
C LYS A 29 -14.48 3.24 7.76
N PRO A 30 -15.35 3.72 8.67
CA PRO A 30 -14.96 4.73 9.66
C PRO A 30 -13.71 4.30 10.42
N GLY A 31 -12.76 5.23 10.56
CA GLY A 31 -11.50 4.97 11.25
C GLY A 31 -10.44 4.30 10.40
N MET A 32 -10.68 4.08 9.12
CA MET A 32 -9.70 3.46 8.22
C MET A 32 -9.35 4.42 7.09
N THR A 33 -8.07 4.56 6.81
CA THR A 33 -7.57 5.37 5.70
C THR A 33 -6.72 4.48 4.80
N ILE A 34 -6.85 4.66 3.50
CA ILE A 34 -6.21 3.82 2.52
C ILE A 34 -5.27 4.64 1.65
N TYR A 35 -4.04 4.14 1.49
CA TYR A 35 -3.00 4.81 0.73
C TYR A 35 -2.45 3.85 -0.31
N VAL A 36 -1.91 4.40 -1.39
CA VAL A 36 -1.14 3.64 -2.38
C VAL A 36 0.26 4.20 -2.45
N ASN A 37 1.20 3.38 -2.87
CA ASN A 37 2.56 3.83 -3.15
C ASN A 37 2.75 3.82 -4.67
N PRO A 38 2.66 5.00 -5.32
CA PRO A 38 2.76 5.06 -6.79
C PRO A 38 4.08 4.53 -7.33
N ASP A 39 5.15 4.65 -6.54
CA ASP A 39 6.47 4.19 -6.98
C ASP A 39 6.55 2.68 -7.11
N THR A 40 5.59 1.94 -6.55
CA THR A 40 5.60 0.49 -6.61
C THR A 40 4.77 -0.07 -7.74
N VAL A 41 4.09 0.79 -8.51
CA VAL A 41 3.24 0.34 -9.60
C VAL A 41 4.09 -0.35 -10.67
N ARG A 42 3.71 -1.58 -11.00
CA ARG A 42 4.39 -2.36 -12.04
C ARG A 42 3.34 -2.96 -12.96
N ARG A 43 3.43 -2.61 -14.21
CA ARG A 43 2.47 -3.06 -15.22
C ARG A 43 3.10 -4.11 -16.12
N LYS A 44 2.34 -5.17 -16.37
CA LYS A 44 2.74 -6.18 -17.35
C LYS A 44 1.48 -6.56 -18.12
N GLY A 45 1.37 -6.06 -19.36
CA GLY A 45 0.14 -6.22 -20.13
C GLY A 45 -1.03 -5.54 -19.43
N ASP A 46 -2.09 -6.28 -19.21
CA ASP A 46 -3.28 -5.77 -18.54
C ASP A 46 -3.23 -5.94 -17.02
N LEU A 47 -2.14 -6.47 -16.48
CA LEU A 47 -2.02 -6.71 -15.06
C LEU A 47 -1.14 -5.63 -14.43
N VAL A 48 -1.58 -5.13 -13.28
CA VAL A 48 -0.87 -4.10 -12.53
C VAL A 48 -0.73 -4.56 -11.09
N LYS A 49 0.50 -4.47 -10.57
CA LYS A 49 0.76 -4.75 -9.16
C LYS A 49 1.17 -3.47 -8.46
N MET A 50 0.76 -3.30 -7.22
CA MET A 50 1.18 -2.15 -6.42
C MET A 50 1.01 -2.45 -4.94
N TRP A 51 1.74 -1.70 -4.10
CA TRP A 51 1.61 -1.79 -2.66
C TRP A 51 0.60 -0.78 -2.17
N GLU A 52 -0.22 -1.21 -1.22
CA GLU A 52 -1.25 -0.41 -0.57
C GLU A 52 -1.07 -0.50 0.93
N LEU A 53 -1.51 0.55 1.63
CA LEU A 53 -1.43 0.64 3.08
C LEU A 53 -2.81 0.97 3.63
N TYR A 54 -3.24 0.20 4.60
CA TYR A 54 -4.50 0.42 5.31
C TYR A 54 -4.14 0.81 6.74
N ASP A 55 -4.55 1.99 7.16
CA ASP A 55 -4.19 2.56 8.45
C ASP A 55 -5.44 2.79 9.29
N PHE A 56 -5.37 2.42 10.58
CA PHE A 56 -6.53 2.45 11.46
C PHE A 56 -6.30 3.39 12.62
N LYS A 57 -7.36 4.10 13.04
CA LYS A 57 -7.29 4.97 14.21
C LYS A 57 -7.26 4.18 15.51
N THR A 58 -7.89 3.01 15.54
CA THR A 58 -7.95 2.17 16.72
C THR A 58 -7.44 0.79 16.37
N VAL A 59 -6.94 0.10 17.39
CA VAL A 59 -6.38 -1.23 17.22
C VAL A 59 -7.43 -2.18 16.66
N GLU A 60 -7.04 -2.94 15.65
CA GLU A 60 -7.85 -4.00 15.06
C GLU A 60 -7.31 -5.35 15.51
N HIS A 61 -8.20 -6.32 15.61
CA HIS A 61 -7.83 -7.66 16.06
C HIS A 61 -8.20 -8.68 15.01
N VAL A 62 -7.24 -9.55 14.66
CA VAL A 62 -7.48 -10.67 13.77
C VAL A 62 -6.86 -11.88 14.43
N ALA A 63 -7.71 -12.88 14.77
CA ALA A 63 -7.28 -14.04 15.53
C ALA A 63 -6.57 -13.58 16.81
N ASP A 64 -5.32 -13.99 17.01
CA ASP A 64 -4.57 -13.66 18.23
C ASP A 64 -3.69 -12.43 18.06
N THR A 65 -3.77 -11.74 16.93
CA THR A 65 -2.90 -10.60 16.67
C THR A 65 -3.68 -9.29 16.74
N SER A 66 -2.97 -8.24 17.16
CA SER A 66 -3.49 -6.87 17.17
C SER A 66 -2.62 -6.03 16.27
N HIS A 67 -3.25 -5.14 15.47
CA HIS A 67 -2.50 -4.31 14.55
C HIS A 67 -3.17 -2.94 14.40
N LEU A 68 -2.38 -1.96 13.94
CA LEU A 68 -2.89 -0.62 13.64
C LEU A 68 -2.77 -0.29 12.16
N SER A 69 -2.10 -1.12 11.40
CA SER A 69 -2.03 -0.93 9.94
C SER A 69 -1.69 -2.26 9.27
N PHE A 70 -1.96 -2.34 7.98
CA PHE A 70 -1.46 -3.47 7.20
C PHE A 70 -1.15 -3.01 5.78
N LYS A 71 -0.20 -3.70 5.17
CA LYS A 71 0.17 -3.48 3.78
C LYS A 71 -0.24 -4.69 2.96
N THR A 72 -0.66 -4.44 1.74
CA THR A 72 -0.95 -5.50 0.78
C THR A 72 -0.19 -5.24 -0.50
N HIS A 73 0.35 -6.31 -1.09
CA HIS A 73 0.81 -6.27 -2.47
C HIS A 73 -0.33 -6.81 -3.30
N SER A 74 -0.95 -5.93 -4.06
CA SER A 74 -2.20 -6.23 -4.76
C SER A 74 -1.98 -6.29 -6.26
N GLU A 75 -2.78 -7.10 -6.93
CA GLU A 75 -2.72 -7.23 -8.37
C GLU A 75 -4.10 -6.93 -8.95
N TYR A 76 -4.11 -6.13 -10.00
CA TYR A 76 -5.35 -5.69 -10.67
C TYR A 76 -5.33 -6.11 -12.12
N ASP A 77 -6.44 -6.66 -12.58
CA ASP A 77 -6.65 -6.96 -13.98
C ASP A 77 -7.50 -5.83 -14.55
N CYS A 78 -6.88 -4.97 -15.36
CA CYS A 78 -7.55 -3.77 -15.83
C CYS A 78 -8.59 -4.06 -16.90
N THR A 79 -8.51 -5.21 -17.53
CA THR A 79 -9.48 -5.60 -18.56
C THR A 79 -10.70 -6.27 -17.95
N GLU A 80 -10.46 -7.19 -17.01
CA GLU A 80 -11.54 -8.02 -16.46
C GLU A 80 -12.17 -7.43 -15.20
N ARG A 81 -11.71 -6.29 -14.74
CA ARG A 81 -12.23 -5.62 -13.54
C ARG A 81 -12.27 -6.58 -12.35
N ARG A 82 -11.09 -7.09 -12.01
CA ARG A 82 -10.92 -7.99 -10.87
C ARG A 82 -9.58 -7.71 -10.21
N SER A 83 -9.45 -8.14 -8.97
CA SER A 83 -8.22 -7.91 -8.21
C SER A 83 -7.98 -9.08 -7.26
N ARG A 84 -6.76 -9.16 -6.75
CA ARG A 84 -6.42 -10.12 -5.71
C ARG A 84 -5.21 -9.61 -4.94
N TRP A 85 -5.11 -10.03 -3.69
CA TRP A 85 -3.92 -9.80 -2.89
C TRP A 85 -2.89 -10.87 -3.22
N ARG A 86 -1.61 -10.45 -3.20
CA ARG A 86 -0.49 -11.37 -3.39
C ARG A 86 0.26 -11.56 -2.10
N LYS A 87 0.24 -10.57 -1.22
CA LYS A 87 0.91 -10.61 0.07
C LYS A 87 0.21 -9.65 1.02
N VAL A 88 0.19 -10.02 2.29
CA VAL A 88 -0.36 -9.15 3.33
C VAL A 88 0.60 -9.17 4.51
N MET A 89 0.79 -7.99 5.14
CA MET A 89 1.64 -7.83 6.32
C MET A 89 0.94 -6.92 7.31
N PHE A 90 0.73 -7.41 8.52
CA PHE A 90 0.11 -6.64 9.59
C PHE A 90 1.20 -6.06 10.49
N PHE A 91 1.02 -4.80 10.90
CA PHE A 91 1.98 -4.06 11.70
C PHE A 91 1.37 -3.62 13.02
N SER A 92 2.18 -3.64 14.09
CA SER A 92 1.71 -3.24 15.41
C SER A 92 1.43 -1.74 15.48
N GLY A 93 2.09 -0.92 14.67
CA GLY A 93 1.92 0.53 14.69
C GLY A 93 1.19 1.05 13.48
N ASN A 94 0.97 2.36 13.47
CA ASN A 94 0.35 3.05 12.35
C ASN A 94 1.31 3.17 11.18
N MET A 95 0.76 3.35 9.98
CA MET A 95 1.52 3.65 8.77
C MET A 95 2.62 2.62 8.46
N GLY A 96 2.39 1.36 8.81
CA GLY A 96 3.36 0.31 8.54
C GLY A 96 4.57 0.33 9.45
N HIS A 97 4.46 0.98 10.61
CA HIS A 97 5.55 1.05 11.57
C HIS A 97 5.39 -0.02 12.65
N GLY A 98 6.42 -0.17 13.48
CA GLY A 98 6.41 -1.14 14.54
C GLY A 98 6.80 -2.52 14.04
N LYS A 99 6.32 -3.54 14.73
CA LYS A 99 6.67 -4.92 14.40
C LYS A 99 5.70 -5.50 13.39
N VAL A 100 6.20 -6.39 12.54
CA VAL A 100 5.34 -7.22 11.71
C VAL A 100 4.77 -8.29 12.64
N VAL A 101 3.46 -8.27 12.84
CA VAL A 101 2.79 -9.22 13.72
C VAL A 101 2.16 -10.38 12.96
N TYR A 102 2.07 -10.24 11.63
CA TYR A 102 1.57 -11.31 10.77
C TYR A 102 2.02 -11.02 9.35
N SER A 103 2.41 -12.06 8.62
CA SER A 103 2.79 -11.93 7.22
C SER A 103 2.44 -13.22 6.50
N ASN A 104 1.84 -13.10 5.32
CA ASN A 104 1.45 -14.27 4.55
C ASN A 104 1.40 -13.92 3.07
N SER A 105 1.66 -14.93 2.23
CA SER A 105 1.62 -14.79 0.77
C SER A 105 0.85 -15.97 0.17
N PRO A 106 -0.41 -16.18 0.60
CA PRO A 106 -1.18 -17.29 0.05
C PRO A 106 -1.60 -16.98 -1.38
N GLU A 107 -2.05 -18.01 -2.07
CA GLU A 107 -2.61 -17.82 -3.40
C GLU A 107 -4.06 -17.40 -3.27
N TYR A 108 -4.30 -16.09 -3.26
CA TYR A 108 -5.66 -15.56 -3.23
C TYR A 108 -6.30 -15.69 -4.61
N LYS A 109 -7.60 -15.94 -4.61
CA LYS A 109 -8.36 -16.02 -5.84
C LYS A 109 -8.66 -14.63 -6.36
N TRP A 110 -8.83 -14.53 -7.67
CA TRP A 110 -9.31 -13.30 -8.27
C TRP A 110 -10.72 -13.01 -7.77
N GLU A 111 -10.96 -11.76 -7.39
CA GLU A 111 -12.26 -11.30 -6.91
C GLU A 111 -12.76 -10.17 -7.80
N PRO A 112 -14.05 -10.15 -8.12
CA PRO A 112 -14.59 -9.04 -8.91
C PRO A 112 -14.47 -7.74 -8.11
N VAL A 113 -14.33 -6.63 -8.83
CA VAL A 113 -14.23 -5.31 -8.23
C VAL A 113 -15.61 -4.66 -8.33
N PRO A 114 -16.38 -4.55 -7.22
CA PRO A 114 -17.71 -3.96 -7.26
C PRO A 114 -17.63 -2.46 -7.58
N PRO A 115 -18.50 -1.94 -8.43
CA PRO A 115 -18.55 -0.51 -8.70
C PRO A 115 -18.79 0.28 -7.42
N GLY A 116 -18.09 1.41 -7.26
CA GLY A 116 -18.26 2.29 -6.12
C GLY A 116 -17.61 1.83 -4.83
N SER A 117 -16.88 0.71 -4.86
CA SER A 117 -16.18 0.21 -3.68
C SER A 117 -14.78 0.83 -3.58
N VAL A 118 -14.13 0.63 -2.43
CA VAL A 118 -12.72 1.01 -2.26
C VAL A 118 -11.88 0.31 -3.31
N ASN A 119 -12.12 -0.97 -3.54
CA ASN A 119 -11.39 -1.73 -4.56
C ASN A 119 -11.60 -1.12 -5.94
N HIS A 120 -12.75 -0.55 -6.22
CA HIS A 120 -13.00 0.10 -7.50
C HIS A 120 -12.11 1.32 -7.66
N ASP A 121 -11.96 2.12 -6.58
CA ASP A 121 -11.09 3.28 -6.61
C ASP A 121 -9.64 2.87 -6.84
N LEU A 122 -9.19 1.82 -6.15
CA LEU A 122 -7.85 1.29 -6.31
C LEU A 122 -7.65 0.73 -7.73
N TRP A 123 -8.65 0.03 -8.24
CA TRP A 123 -8.60 -0.53 -9.59
C TRP A 123 -8.48 0.58 -10.64
N LYS A 124 -9.20 1.69 -10.44
CA LYS A 124 -9.11 2.81 -11.37
C LYS A 124 -7.75 3.48 -11.32
N PHE A 125 -7.13 3.53 -10.14
CA PHE A 125 -5.80 4.08 -10.01
C PHE A 125 -4.76 3.20 -10.73
N ALA A 126 -4.95 1.89 -10.66
CA ALA A 126 -4.02 0.93 -11.27
C ALA A 126 -4.11 0.95 -12.85
#